data_af628b4eb499f9d97e42dc927ac8eaab
#
_entry.id   af628b4eb499f9d97e42dc927ac8eaab
#
_cell.length_a   1.000
_cell.length_b   1.000
_cell.length_c   1.000
_cell.angle_alpha   90.00
_cell.angle_beta   90.00
_cell.angle_gamma   90.00
#
_symmetry.space_group_name_H-M   'P 1'
#
loop_
_entity.id
_entity.type
_entity.pdbx_description
1 polymer ?
#
loop_
_entity_poly.entity_id
_entity_poly.type
_entity_poly.pdbx_seq_one_letter_code
_entity_poly.pdbx_strand_id
1 'polypeptide(L)'
;GGVVGMTLPIARDLASKGIRVVTIAPGLFDTPLLALLPEEAKKSLGAQVPHPSRLGKPDEYGALAVHIVENPMLNGEVIRLDGAIRMAPR
;
A
#
# COMPACT_ATOMS: atom_id res chain seq x y z
N GLY A 1 -7.50 -9.20 -2.74
CA GLY A 1 -8.75 -9.65 -3.19
C GLY A 1 -9.91 -9.29 -2.28
N GLY A 2 -10.10 -10.04 -1.19
CA GLY A 2 -11.26 -9.85 -0.32
C GLY A 2 -11.31 -8.48 0.35
N VAL A 3 -10.16 -8.01 0.87
CA VAL A 3 -10.10 -6.71 1.54
C VAL A 3 -10.42 -5.59 0.54
N VAL A 4 -9.85 -5.66 -0.65
CA VAL A 4 -10.12 -4.68 -1.70
C VAL A 4 -11.59 -4.68 -2.07
N GLY A 5 -12.18 -5.86 -2.25
CA GLY A 5 -13.59 -5.98 -2.64
C GLY A 5 -14.56 -5.50 -1.57
N MET A 6 -14.16 -5.54 -0.29
CA MET A 6 -15.01 -5.12 0.83
C MET A 6 -14.92 -3.62 1.13
N THR A 7 -13.89 -2.93 0.63
CA THR A 7 -13.62 -1.54 1.02
C THR A 7 -14.79 -0.61 0.74
N LEU A 8 -15.25 -0.56 -0.49
CA LEU A 8 -16.32 0.37 -0.85
C LEU A 8 -17.66 0.02 -0.18
N PRO A 9 -18.11 -1.24 -0.18
CA PRO A 9 -19.35 -1.58 0.52
C PRO A 9 -19.32 -1.22 2.00
N ILE A 10 -18.22 -1.52 2.70
CA ILE A 10 -18.11 -1.20 4.14
C ILE A 10 -18.11 0.32 4.34
N ALA A 11 -17.39 1.04 3.49
CA ALA A 11 -17.35 2.50 3.59
C ALA A 11 -18.75 3.11 3.45
N ARG A 12 -19.53 2.58 2.52
CA ARG A 12 -20.89 3.07 2.29
C ARG A 12 -21.81 2.71 3.46
N ASP A 13 -21.66 1.49 4.00
CA ASP A 13 -22.47 1.06 5.14
C ASP A 13 -22.21 1.89 6.39
N LEU A 14 -20.96 2.26 6.62
CA LEU A 14 -20.56 2.97 7.83
C LEU A 14 -20.60 4.50 7.68
N ALA A 15 -20.89 4.99 6.49
CA ALA A 15 -20.91 6.43 6.23
C ALA A 15 -21.88 7.17 7.14
N SER A 16 -23.06 6.60 7.40
CA SER A 16 -24.05 7.22 8.28
C SER A 16 -23.58 7.33 9.72
N LYS A 17 -22.55 6.58 10.10
CA LYS A 17 -21.96 6.63 11.44
C LYS A 17 -20.73 7.53 11.50
N GLY A 18 -20.43 8.23 10.41
CA GLY A 18 -19.27 9.10 10.35
C GLY A 18 -17.93 8.38 10.31
N ILE A 19 -17.92 7.15 9.83
CA ILE A 19 -16.70 6.34 9.75
C ILE A 19 -16.25 6.22 8.30
N ARG A 20 -14.97 6.51 8.06
CA ARG A 20 -14.35 6.35 6.75
C ARG A 20 -13.58 5.03 6.72
N VAL A 21 -13.52 4.41 5.54
CA VAL A 21 -12.78 3.17 5.34
C VAL A 21 -11.93 3.31 4.09
N VAL A 22 -10.62 3.19 4.25
CA VAL A 22 -9.67 3.29 3.15
C VAL A 22 -8.69 2.13 3.27
N THR A 23 -8.38 1.51 2.15
CA THR A 23 -7.44 0.39 2.10
C THR A 23 -6.16 0.83 1.41
N ILE A 24 -5.02 0.50 2.02
CA ILE A 24 -3.72 0.68 1.38
C ILE A 24 -3.27 -0.69 0.85
N ALA A 25 -2.90 -0.72 -0.43
CA ALA A 25 -2.34 -1.91 -1.06
C ALA A 25 -0.85 -1.68 -1.30
N PRO A 26 0.02 -2.08 -0.35
CA PRO A 26 1.44 -1.80 -0.48
C PRO A 26 2.12 -2.75 -1.45
N GLY A 27 3.22 -2.28 -2.03
CA GLY A 27 4.10 -3.11 -2.83
C GLY A 27 5.22 -3.71 -1.98
N LEU A 28 6.44 -3.62 -2.50
CA LEU A 28 7.61 -4.18 -1.83
C LEU A 28 8.23 -3.12 -0.92
N PHE A 29 8.15 -3.36 0.38
CA PHE A 29 8.72 -2.44 1.38
C PHE A 29 9.84 -3.11 2.16
N ASP A 30 10.80 -2.30 2.60
CA ASP A 30 11.93 -2.77 3.39
C ASP A 30 11.47 -2.99 4.84
N THR A 31 10.93 -4.17 5.08
CA THR A 31 10.41 -4.57 6.39
C THR A 31 11.42 -5.43 7.13
N PRO A 32 11.24 -5.67 8.45
CA PRO A 32 12.11 -6.59 9.17
C PRO A 32 12.20 -7.98 8.54
N LEU A 33 11.12 -8.46 7.92
CA LEU A 33 11.14 -9.75 7.23
C LEU A 33 12.09 -9.72 6.04
N LEU A 34 12.04 -8.67 5.22
CA LEU A 34 12.94 -8.54 4.08
C LEU A 34 14.37 -8.21 4.51
N ALA A 35 14.56 -7.66 5.69
CA ALA A 35 15.90 -7.37 6.19
C ALA A 35 16.71 -8.65 6.41
N LEU A 36 16.06 -9.81 6.49
CA LEU A 36 16.75 -11.09 6.60
C LEU A 36 17.35 -11.56 5.29
N LEU A 37 16.98 -10.94 4.18
CA LEU A 37 17.52 -11.31 2.87
C LEU A 37 18.90 -10.70 2.65
N PRO A 38 19.76 -11.37 1.85
CA PRO A 38 21.03 -10.77 1.42
C PRO A 38 20.78 -9.46 0.67
N GLU A 39 21.75 -8.55 0.71
CA GLU A 39 21.65 -7.28 0.01
C GLU A 39 21.36 -7.43 -1.47
N GLU A 40 21.98 -8.44 -2.11
CA GLU A 40 21.77 -8.67 -3.54
C GLU A 40 20.33 -9.04 -3.84
N ALA A 41 19.70 -9.85 -2.97
CA ALA A 41 18.30 -10.22 -3.13
C ALA A 41 17.40 -9.00 -2.97
N LYS A 42 17.70 -8.15 -1.99
CA LYS A 42 16.93 -6.92 -1.77
C LYS A 42 17.05 -5.99 -2.96
N LYS A 43 18.25 -5.83 -3.51
CA LYS A 43 18.46 -5.00 -4.71
C LYS A 43 17.70 -5.54 -5.91
N SER A 44 17.71 -6.87 -6.07
CA SER A 44 16.98 -7.50 -7.16
C SER A 44 15.49 -7.26 -7.06
N LEU A 45 14.93 -7.36 -5.86
CA LEU A 45 13.51 -7.07 -5.65
C LEU A 45 13.20 -5.61 -5.94
N GLY A 46 14.03 -4.70 -5.43
CA GLY A 46 13.82 -3.27 -5.64
C GLY A 46 13.92 -2.87 -7.10
N ALA A 47 14.78 -3.55 -7.86
CA ALA A 47 14.93 -3.27 -9.29
C ALA A 47 13.69 -3.64 -10.10
N GLN A 48 12.80 -4.48 -9.56
CA GLN A 48 11.54 -4.83 -10.22
C GLN A 48 10.50 -3.72 -10.12
N VAL A 49 10.71 -2.75 -9.23
CA VAL A 49 9.80 -1.62 -9.07
C VAL A 49 10.09 -0.61 -10.17
N PRO A 50 9.09 -0.24 -10.97
CA PRO A 50 9.32 0.70 -12.08
C PRO A 50 9.87 2.06 -11.65
N HIS A 51 9.28 2.69 -10.62
CA HIS A 51 9.78 3.98 -10.16
C HIS A 51 9.14 4.37 -8.83
N PRO A 52 9.95 4.69 -7.82
CA PRO A 52 11.42 4.58 -7.79
C PRO A 52 11.86 3.11 -7.74
N SER A 53 12.96 2.79 -8.41
CA SER A 53 13.44 1.40 -8.51
C SER A 53 14.17 0.98 -7.24
N ARG A 54 13.44 0.83 -6.19
CA ARG A 54 13.93 0.42 -4.89
C ARG A 54 12.76 -0.09 -4.04
N LEU A 55 13.08 -0.72 -2.92
CA LEU A 55 12.06 -1.07 -1.94
C LEU A 55 11.49 0.22 -1.32
N GLY A 56 10.21 0.19 -1.01
CA GLY A 56 9.59 1.28 -0.28
C GLY A 56 10.13 1.36 1.15
N LYS A 57 10.14 2.56 1.70
CA LYS A 57 10.56 2.76 3.09
C LYS A 57 9.34 2.77 4.00
N PRO A 58 9.44 2.18 5.21
CA PRO A 58 8.31 2.22 6.15
C PRO A 58 7.75 3.63 6.37
N ASP A 59 8.60 4.65 6.37
CA ASP A 59 8.18 6.04 6.53
C ASP A 59 7.22 6.47 5.42
N GLU A 60 7.40 5.93 4.22
CA GLU A 60 6.54 6.27 3.09
C GLU A 60 5.15 5.71 3.26
N TYR A 61 5.05 4.50 3.80
CA TYR A 61 3.76 3.92 4.16
C TYR A 61 3.09 4.75 5.26
N GLY A 62 3.86 5.08 6.30
CA GLY A 62 3.35 5.89 7.40
C GLY A 62 2.86 7.26 6.94
N ALA A 63 3.58 7.89 6.01
CA ALA A 63 3.18 9.18 5.47
C ALA A 63 1.82 9.11 4.76
N LEU A 64 1.59 8.04 4.00
CA LEU A 64 0.28 7.86 3.36
C LEU A 64 -0.81 7.64 4.41
N ALA A 65 -0.55 6.81 5.42
CA ALA A 65 -1.52 6.55 6.47
C ALA A 65 -1.92 7.84 7.18
N VAL A 66 -0.95 8.69 7.51
CA VAL A 66 -1.23 9.98 8.14
C VAL A 66 -2.06 10.86 7.22
N HIS A 67 -1.72 10.91 5.93
CA HIS A 67 -2.48 11.71 4.97
C HIS A 67 -3.94 11.24 4.89
N ILE A 68 -4.15 9.93 4.88
CA ILE A 68 -5.52 9.38 4.84
C ILE A 68 -6.31 9.84 6.05
N VAL A 69 -5.69 9.79 7.24
CA VAL A 69 -6.36 10.23 8.47
C VAL A 69 -6.71 11.70 8.40
N GLU A 70 -5.83 12.51 7.83
CA GLU A 70 -6.00 13.97 7.80
C GLU A 70 -6.87 14.48 6.65
N ASN A 71 -7.17 13.63 5.66
CA ASN A 71 -7.94 14.05 4.50
C ASN A 71 -9.34 13.43 4.55
N PRO A 72 -10.35 14.19 5.02
CA PRO A 72 -11.69 13.63 5.24
C PRO A 72 -12.43 13.23 3.98
N MET A 73 -11.99 13.66 2.80
CA MET A 73 -12.63 13.24 1.55
C MET A 73 -12.22 11.86 1.07
N LEU A 74 -11.15 11.29 1.64
CA LEU A 74 -10.73 9.94 1.26
C LEU A 74 -11.61 8.92 1.96
N ASN A 75 -12.41 8.21 1.18
CA ASN A 75 -13.31 7.20 1.72
C ASN A 75 -13.68 6.19 0.62
N GLY A 76 -13.73 4.94 1.00
CA GLY A 76 -14.12 3.88 0.06
C GLY A 76 -13.07 3.59 -1.01
N GLU A 77 -11.87 4.08 -0.86
CA GLU A 77 -10.84 4.00 -1.87
C GLU A 77 -9.79 2.95 -1.53
N VAL A 78 -9.22 2.37 -2.56
CA VAL A 78 -8.06 1.49 -2.43
C VAL A 78 -6.88 2.21 -3.08
N ILE A 79 -5.85 2.47 -2.30
CA ILE A 79 -4.69 3.22 -2.77
C ILE A 79 -3.49 2.29 -2.86
N ARG A 80 -2.98 2.08 -4.06
CA ARG A 80 -1.76 1.29 -4.26
C ARG A 80 -0.56 2.17 -3.96
N LEU A 81 0.35 1.63 -3.14
CA LEU A 81 1.59 2.32 -2.79
C LEU A 81 2.74 1.37 -3.14
N ASP A 82 3.10 1.30 -4.41
CA ASP A 82 3.91 0.21 -4.91
C ASP A 82 4.88 0.58 -6.04
N GLY A 83 5.04 1.87 -6.33
CA GLY A 83 5.94 2.31 -7.40
C GLY A 83 5.54 1.77 -8.77
N ALA A 84 4.28 1.46 -8.96
CA ALA A 84 3.69 0.93 -10.20
C ALA A 84 4.10 -0.51 -10.52
N ILE A 85 4.55 -1.26 -9.51
CA ILE A 85 4.90 -2.66 -9.74
C ILE A 85 3.66 -3.48 -10.07
N ARG A 86 3.81 -4.43 -10.98
CA ARG A 86 2.78 -5.42 -11.29
C ARG A 86 3.45 -6.78 -11.36
N MET A 87 2.71 -7.81 -10.97
CA MET A 87 3.23 -9.15 -11.09
C MET A 87 3.46 -9.47 -12.56
N ALA A 88 4.60 -10.10 -12.84
CA ALA A 88 4.85 -10.58 -14.18
C ALA A 88 3.77 -11.61 -14.56
N PRO A 89 3.32 -11.64 -15.81
CA PRO A 89 2.36 -12.63 -16.25
C PRO A 89 3.03 -13.99 -16.20
N ARG A 90 2.81 -14.69 -15.14
CA ARG A 90 3.35 -15.96 -14.76
C ARG A 90 4.76 -15.92 -14.19
#